data_3acd40a541f2efd91c97a23e9c0b57bf
#
_entry.id   3acd40a541f2efd91c97a23e9c0b57bf
#
_cell.length_a   1.000
_cell.length_b   1.000
_cell.length_c   1.000
_cell.angle_alpha   90.00
_cell.angle_beta   90.00
_cell.angle_gamma   90.00
#
_symmetry.space_group_name_H-M   'P 1'
#
loop_
_entity.id
_entity.type
_entity.pdbx_description
1 polymer ?
#
loop_
_entity_poly.entity_id
_entity_poly.type
_entity_poly.pdbx_seq_one_letter_code
_entity_poly.pdbx_strand_id
1 'polypeptide(L)'
;MKISKIASAVVLTMGVASFAAQADQGSGKVTFWGSIIDAPCSIKNGYGDQRIELGQISNTHLDNGGISTPRPFDIELENCSFAKDSNGDPMFNTVTVTFNGGNVPNDMTMLAITGQAAGAGVRIQDYSGTMVTLDNPTAGRVLGIGDNTLSFSAYLEKIASVTNVTPGDFEAVTNFTLAYQ
;
A
#
# COMPACT_ATOMS: atom_id res chain seq x y z
N MET A 1 -35.12 -96.73 20.78
CA MET A 1 -34.05 -96.09 21.51
C MET A 1 -32.87 -95.75 20.58
N LYS A 2 -32.75 -94.58 20.08
CA LYS A 2 -31.51 -93.98 19.60
C LYS A 2 -31.77 -92.51 19.24
N ILE A 3 -31.28 -91.63 20.01
CA ILE A 3 -31.42 -90.17 19.84
C ILE A 3 -30.42 -89.72 18.80
N SER A 4 -30.94 -89.16 17.72
CA SER A 4 -30.11 -88.53 16.71
C SER A 4 -29.99 -87.04 17.00
N LYS A 5 -28.78 -86.53 17.23
CA LYS A 5 -28.48 -85.15 17.47
C LYS A 5 -28.34 -84.44 16.10
N ILE A 6 -29.22 -83.53 15.82
CA ILE A 6 -29.08 -82.62 14.71
C ILE A 6 -28.41 -81.35 15.20
N ALA A 7 -27.16 -81.13 14.83
CA ALA A 7 -26.42 -79.90 15.09
C ALA A 7 -26.78 -78.87 14.01
N SER A 8 -27.51 -77.84 14.35
CA SER A 8 -27.75 -76.66 13.49
C SER A 8 -26.57 -75.75 13.52
N ALA A 9 -25.84 -75.66 12.43
CA ALA A 9 -24.83 -74.68 12.22
C ALA A 9 -25.46 -73.32 11.78
N VAL A 10 -25.49 -72.36 12.66
CA VAL A 10 -25.87 -70.98 12.32
C VAL A 10 -24.64 -70.26 11.79
N VAL A 11 -24.59 -70.00 10.48
CA VAL A 11 -23.56 -69.17 9.82
C VAL A 11 -23.95 -67.72 10.04
N LEU A 12 -23.27 -67.05 10.95
CA LEU A 12 -23.34 -65.58 11.06
C LEU A 12 -22.55 -64.92 9.93
N THR A 13 -23.22 -64.50 8.90
CA THR A 13 -22.61 -63.59 7.90
C THR A 13 -22.51 -62.20 8.48
N MET A 14 -21.33 -61.86 9.02
CA MET A 14 -21.00 -60.47 9.33
C MET A 14 -20.80 -59.71 8.02
N GLY A 15 -21.82 -58.95 7.62
CA GLY A 15 -21.70 -57.95 6.56
C GLY A 15 -20.72 -56.84 6.99
N VAL A 16 -19.54 -56.85 6.42
CA VAL A 16 -18.58 -55.73 6.55
C VAL A 16 -19.14 -54.59 5.72
N ALA A 17 -19.86 -53.69 6.37
CA ALA A 17 -20.19 -52.39 5.77
C ALA A 17 -18.89 -51.61 5.57
N SER A 18 -18.32 -51.66 4.40
CA SER A 18 -17.23 -50.82 3.97
C SER A 18 -17.77 -49.39 3.89
N PHE A 19 -17.57 -48.62 4.94
CA PHE A 19 -17.69 -47.16 4.84
C PHE A 19 -16.61 -46.69 3.89
N ALA A 20 -16.97 -46.42 2.65
CA ALA A 20 -16.11 -45.64 1.74
C ALA A 20 -15.95 -44.24 2.38
N ALA A 21 -14.87 -44.05 3.08
CA ALA A 21 -14.45 -42.72 3.47
C ALA A 21 -14.21 -41.95 2.16
N GLN A 22 -15.17 -41.13 1.75
CA GLN A 22 -14.92 -40.12 0.73
C GLN A 22 -13.92 -39.17 1.31
N ALA A 23 -12.65 -39.34 0.97
CA ALA A 23 -11.63 -38.35 1.21
C ALA A 23 -12.06 -37.09 0.46
N ASP A 24 -12.35 -36.01 1.21
CA ASP A 24 -12.58 -34.71 0.64
C ASP A 24 -11.30 -34.34 -0.16
N GLN A 25 -11.45 -34.30 -1.49
CA GLN A 25 -10.32 -34.09 -2.40
C GLN A 25 -9.80 -32.65 -2.38
N GLY A 26 -10.18 -31.90 -1.36
CA GLY A 26 -9.76 -30.53 -1.13
C GLY A 26 -10.79 -29.54 -1.68
N SER A 27 -11.38 -28.77 -0.79
CA SER A 27 -12.23 -27.62 -1.10
C SER A 27 -11.54 -26.35 -0.64
N GLY A 28 -11.72 -25.27 -1.37
CA GLY A 28 -11.15 -23.97 -1.06
C GLY A 28 -12.14 -22.86 -1.36
N LYS A 29 -11.99 -21.72 -0.69
CA LYS A 29 -12.74 -20.50 -0.95
C LYS A 29 -11.80 -19.48 -1.57
N VAL A 30 -12.20 -18.88 -2.68
CA VAL A 30 -11.54 -17.71 -3.26
C VAL A 30 -12.49 -16.53 -3.13
N THR A 31 -12.02 -15.44 -2.57
CA THR A 31 -12.80 -14.20 -2.42
C THR A 31 -12.15 -13.12 -3.28
N PHE A 32 -12.93 -12.55 -4.17
CA PHE A 32 -12.56 -11.38 -4.97
C PHE A 32 -13.21 -10.15 -4.34
N TRP A 33 -12.45 -9.07 -4.21
CA TRP A 33 -12.94 -7.81 -3.69
C TRP A 33 -12.26 -6.65 -4.44
N GLY A 34 -12.91 -5.49 -4.49
CA GLY A 34 -12.41 -4.32 -5.19
C GLY A 34 -13.44 -3.19 -5.14
N SER A 35 -13.09 -2.05 -5.71
CA SER A 35 -13.97 -0.90 -5.86
C SER A 35 -13.96 -0.40 -7.31
N ILE A 36 -15.09 0.16 -7.74
CA ILE A 36 -15.18 0.88 -9.02
C ILE A 36 -15.19 2.36 -8.68
N ILE A 37 -14.28 3.12 -9.29
CA ILE A 37 -14.14 4.56 -9.08
C ILE A 37 -14.45 5.30 -10.38
N ASP A 38 -14.90 6.55 -10.25
CA ASP A 38 -15.07 7.45 -11.38
C ASP A 38 -13.80 8.26 -11.56
N ALA A 39 -12.85 7.70 -12.29
CA ALA A 39 -11.55 8.29 -12.58
C ALA A 39 -11.03 7.82 -13.95
N PRO A 40 -10.25 8.64 -14.67
CA PRO A 40 -9.72 8.27 -15.99
C PRO A 40 -8.60 7.22 -15.91
N CYS A 41 -8.00 7.00 -14.74
CA CYS A 41 -6.94 6.02 -14.50
C CYS A 41 -7.28 5.18 -13.27
N SER A 42 -6.76 3.96 -13.21
CA SER A 42 -6.72 3.14 -12.00
C SER A 42 -5.34 3.24 -11.33
N ILE A 43 -5.29 3.21 -10.01
CA ILE A 43 -4.02 3.01 -9.31
C ILE A 43 -3.67 1.52 -9.43
N LYS A 44 -2.48 1.23 -9.91
CA LYS A 44 -1.99 -0.14 -10.06
C LYS A 44 -1.93 -0.84 -8.71
N ASN A 45 -2.31 -2.11 -8.69
CA ASN A 45 -2.35 -2.89 -7.45
C ASN A 45 -0.97 -2.90 -6.75
N GLY A 46 -0.97 -2.64 -5.43
CA GLY A 46 0.22 -2.53 -4.60
C GLY A 46 0.80 -1.10 -4.49
N TYR A 47 0.33 -0.16 -5.30
CA TYR A 47 0.80 1.24 -5.26
C TYR A 47 -0.15 2.19 -4.52
N GLY A 48 -1.33 1.72 -4.12
CA GLY A 48 -2.27 2.47 -3.28
C GLY A 48 -1.94 2.42 -1.77
N ASP A 49 -1.19 1.40 -1.36
CA ASP A 49 -0.74 1.22 0.02
C ASP A 49 0.71 0.71 -0.02
N GLN A 50 1.66 1.59 0.31
CA GLN A 50 3.08 1.34 0.19
C GLN A 50 3.79 1.57 1.52
N ARG A 51 4.80 0.77 1.81
CA ARG A 51 5.70 0.96 2.94
C ARG A 51 7.11 1.23 2.42
N ILE A 52 7.59 2.45 2.68
CA ILE A 52 8.91 2.92 2.21
C ILE A 52 9.88 2.91 3.39
N GLU A 53 10.92 2.10 3.29
CA GLU A 53 11.95 2.00 4.32
C GLU A 53 13.00 3.09 4.13
N LEU A 54 13.13 3.99 5.11
CA LEU A 54 14.14 5.05 5.11
C LEU A 54 15.50 4.57 5.64
N GLY A 55 15.55 3.40 6.29
CA GLY A 55 16.74 2.78 6.83
C GLY A 55 17.16 3.33 8.20
N GLN A 56 18.39 2.99 8.61
CA GLN A 56 18.98 3.49 9.85
C GLN A 56 19.73 4.79 9.60
N ILE A 57 19.40 5.84 10.36
CA ILE A 57 19.89 7.19 10.15
C ILE A 57 20.56 7.66 11.45
N SER A 58 21.80 8.17 11.35
CA SER A 58 22.52 8.70 12.49
C SER A 58 21.90 10.01 12.97
N ASN A 59 21.55 10.08 14.27
CA ASN A 59 21.08 11.31 14.90
C ASN A 59 22.15 12.42 14.83
N THR A 60 23.42 12.08 15.03
CA THR A 60 24.54 13.05 14.91
C THR A 60 24.61 13.66 13.50
N HIS A 61 24.32 12.86 12.44
CA HIS A 61 24.28 13.36 11.08
C HIS A 61 23.15 14.39 10.90
N LEU A 62 21.96 14.09 11.41
CA LEU A 62 20.81 15.01 11.37
C LEU A 62 21.05 16.26 12.22
N ASP A 63 21.66 16.13 13.40
CA ASP A 63 21.97 17.24 14.29
C ASP A 63 22.94 18.25 13.65
N ASN A 64 23.85 17.78 12.81
CA ASN A 64 24.78 18.60 12.03
C ASN A 64 24.19 19.19 10.74
N GLY A 65 22.86 19.10 10.55
CA GLY A 65 22.16 19.64 9.38
C GLY A 65 22.17 18.73 8.16
N GLY A 66 22.54 17.44 8.33
CA GLY A 66 22.41 16.42 7.29
C GLY A 66 20.97 15.95 7.12
N ILE A 67 20.71 15.34 5.98
CA ILE A 67 19.44 14.65 5.67
C ILE A 67 19.69 13.16 5.45
N SER A 68 18.69 12.33 5.60
CA SER A 68 18.83 10.92 5.21
C SER A 68 18.96 10.80 3.68
N THR A 69 19.48 9.68 3.20
CA THR A 69 19.47 9.40 1.76
C THR A 69 18.02 9.36 1.26
N PRO A 70 17.66 10.19 0.27
CA PRO A 70 16.32 10.18 -0.30
C PRO A 70 15.96 8.79 -0.85
N ARG A 71 14.78 8.31 -0.52
CA ARG A 71 14.24 7.04 -1.00
C ARG A 71 13.16 7.31 -2.02
N PRO A 72 13.33 6.86 -3.26
CA PRO A 72 12.31 7.01 -4.28
C PRO A 72 11.11 6.11 -3.99
N PHE A 73 9.93 6.60 -4.35
CA PHE A 73 8.70 5.81 -4.42
C PHE A 73 7.83 6.34 -5.55
N ASP A 74 7.01 5.48 -6.12
CA ASP A 74 6.20 5.78 -7.27
C ASP A 74 4.71 5.55 -6.96
N ILE A 75 3.85 6.35 -7.58
CA ILE A 75 2.43 6.06 -7.70
C ILE A 75 2.21 5.64 -9.16
N GLU A 76 2.02 4.35 -9.39
CA GLU A 76 1.77 3.83 -10.72
C GLU A 76 0.27 3.84 -11.04
N LEU A 77 -0.03 4.43 -12.19
CA LEU A 77 -1.36 4.49 -12.76
C LEU A 77 -1.42 3.56 -13.97
N GLU A 78 -2.52 2.86 -14.12
CA GLU A 78 -2.75 1.94 -15.23
C GLU A 78 -4.09 2.20 -15.91
N ASN A 79 -4.19 1.73 -17.16
CA ASN A 79 -5.41 1.79 -17.96
C ASN A 79 -5.96 3.22 -18.14
N CYS A 80 -5.08 4.23 -18.16
CA CYS A 80 -5.50 5.61 -18.35
C CYS A 80 -6.19 5.80 -19.70
N SER A 81 -7.39 6.36 -19.69
CA SER A 81 -8.19 6.66 -20.87
C SER A 81 -8.93 7.98 -20.67
N PHE A 82 -8.75 8.90 -21.58
CA PHE A 82 -9.30 10.26 -21.46
C PHE A 82 -10.41 10.48 -22.49
N ALA A 83 -11.51 11.11 -22.03
CA ALA A 83 -12.51 11.63 -22.94
C ALA A 83 -11.86 12.65 -23.87
N LYS A 84 -12.39 12.78 -25.08
CA LYS A 84 -11.91 13.75 -26.07
C LYS A 84 -12.90 14.87 -26.23
N ASP A 85 -12.40 16.07 -26.43
CA ASP A 85 -13.21 17.21 -26.82
C ASP A 85 -13.66 17.14 -28.30
N SER A 86 -14.37 18.16 -28.78
CA SER A 86 -14.84 18.24 -30.16
C SER A 86 -13.70 18.34 -31.19
N ASN A 87 -12.49 18.69 -30.79
CA ASN A 87 -11.30 18.79 -31.64
C ASN A 87 -10.48 17.49 -31.63
N GLY A 88 -10.82 16.53 -30.73
CA GLY A 88 -10.12 15.27 -30.57
C GLY A 88 -9.00 15.32 -29.55
N ASP A 89 -8.86 16.41 -28.82
CA ASP A 89 -7.86 16.57 -27.75
C ASP A 89 -8.32 15.89 -26.43
N PRO A 90 -7.41 15.26 -25.68
CA PRO A 90 -7.77 14.60 -24.42
C PRO A 90 -8.20 15.63 -23.38
N MET A 91 -9.32 15.35 -22.72
CA MET A 91 -9.85 16.10 -21.58
C MET A 91 -9.42 15.46 -20.27
N PHE A 92 -9.15 16.27 -19.24
CA PHE A 92 -8.80 15.78 -17.90
C PHE A 92 -7.56 14.87 -17.86
N ASN A 93 -6.58 15.14 -18.72
CA ASN A 93 -5.34 14.38 -18.79
C ASN A 93 -4.21 14.94 -17.92
N THR A 94 -4.50 15.92 -17.06
CA THR A 94 -3.54 16.43 -16.08
C THR A 94 -3.93 15.94 -14.70
N VAL A 95 -2.97 15.40 -13.95
CA VAL A 95 -3.17 14.93 -12.57
C VAL A 95 -2.36 15.78 -11.60
N THR A 96 -2.96 16.10 -10.46
CA THR A 96 -2.29 16.64 -9.28
C THR A 96 -2.38 15.62 -8.15
N VAL A 97 -1.39 15.59 -7.29
CA VAL A 97 -1.35 14.73 -6.10
C VAL A 97 -1.39 15.60 -4.85
N THR A 98 -2.28 15.31 -3.94
CA THR A 98 -2.32 15.95 -2.63
C THR A 98 -1.97 14.92 -1.57
N PHE A 99 -0.96 15.19 -0.78
CA PHE A 99 -0.58 14.36 0.36
C PHE A 99 -1.17 14.95 1.65
N ASN A 100 -1.91 14.11 2.41
CA ASN A 100 -2.58 14.51 3.63
C ASN A 100 -2.02 13.70 4.81
N GLY A 101 -1.60 14.39 5.87
CA GLY A 101 -1.02 13.74 7.05
C GLY A 101 -0.75 14.71 8.18
N GLY A 102 -0.36 14.18 9.32
CA GLY A 102 0.10 15.03 10.44
C GLY A 102 1.37 15.78 10.05
N ASN A 103 1.35 17.10 10.09
CA ASN A 103 2.53 17.93 9.84
C ASN A 103 3.25 18.32 11.13
N VAL A 104 4.53 18.64 11.01
CA VAL A 104 5.29 19.29 12.07
C VAL A 104 4.69 20.69 12.31
N PRO A 105 4.47 21.12 13.57
CA PRO A 105 3.94 22.45 13.85
C PRO A 105 4.71 23.56 13.13
N ASN A 106 4.00 24.43 12.43
CA ASN A 106 4.51 25.55 11.63
C ASN A 106 5.36 25.13 10.39
N ASP A 107 5.34 23.85 10.00
CA ASP A 107 6.00 23.40 8.78
C ASP A 107 5.09 22.43 8.00
N MET A 108 4.35 22.96 7.03
CA MET A 108 3.45 22.20 6.16
C MET A 108 4.18 21.36 5.10
N THR A 109 5.51 21.43 5.03
CA THR A 109 6.30 20.64 4.08
C THR A 109 6.97 19.44 4.75
N MET A 110 6.68 19.20 6.03
CA MET A 110 7.30 18.15 6.83
C MET A 110 6.23 17.33 7.55
N LEU A 111 6.18 16.03 7.26
CA LEU A 111 5.35 15.07 8.00
C LEU A 111 5.93 14.84 9.40
N ALA A 112 5.07 14.88 10.38
CA ALA A 112 5.42 14.51 11.74
C ALA A 112 5.66 13.00 11.83
N ILE A 113 6.67 12.60 12.60
CA ILE A 113 6.92 11.21 12.95
C ILE A 113 6.23 10.85 14.26
N THR A 114 5.90 9.59 14.41
CA THR A 114 5.41 8.96 15.64
C THR A 114 6.35 7.83 16.04
N GLY A 115 6.41 7.48 17.32
CA GLY A 115 7.27 6.42 17.84
C GLY A 115 8.14 6.91 19.00
N GLN A 116 9.31 6.28 19.15
CA GLN A 116 10.28 6.65 20.20
C GLN A 116 11.25 7.75 19.75
N ALA A 117 11.54 7.82 18.46
CA ALA A 117 12.34 8.89 17.89
C ALA A 117 11.58 10.23 17.95
N ALA A 118 12.31 11.33 18.13
CA ALA A 118 11.73 12.65 18.15
C ALA A 118 12.72 13.71 17.61
N GLY A 119 12.20 14.86 17.22
CA GLY A 119 13.02 15.99 16.75
C GLY A 119 13.37 15.96 15.26
N ALA A 120 12.78 15.03 14.51
CA ALA A 120 12.90 14.94 13.06
C ALA A 120 11.53 14.80 12.42
N GLY A 121 11.46 14.96 11.11
CA GLY A 121 10.26 14.72 10.30
C GLY A 121 10.61 14.27 8.89
N VAL A 122 9.63 13.77 8.17
CA VAL A 122 9.81 13.28 6.81
C VAL A 122 9.38 14.34 5.80
N ARG A 123 10.26 14.64 4.84
CA ARG A 123 9.95 15.48 3.68
C ARG A 123 9.71 14.63 2.45
N ILE A 124 8.78 15.08 1.64
CA ILE A 124 8.49 14.50 0.33
C ILE A 124 8.87 15.51 -0.73
N GLN A 125 9.51 15.04 -1.79
CA GLN A 125 9.82 15.80 -2.99
C GLN A 125 9.20 15.12 -4.20
N ASP A 126 8.77 15.93 -5.17
CA ASP A 126 8.36 15.43 -6.48
C ASP A 126 9.59 15.10 -7.36
N TYR A 127 9.33 14.62 -8.57
CA TYR A 127 10.38 14.26 -9.54
C TYR A 127 11.29 15.43 -9.95
N SER A 128 10.85 16.68 -9.78
CA SER A 128 11.64 17.88 -10.07
C SER A 128 12.51 18.33 -8.89
N GLY A 129 12.37 17.67 -7.73
CA GLY A 129 13.00 18.06 -6.48
C GLY A 129 12.26 19.16 -5.72
N THR A 130 11.04 19.51 -6.17
CA THR A 130 10.19 20.48 -5.46
C THR A 130 9.60 19.85 -4.22
N MET A 131 9.69 20.56 -3.08
CA MET A 131 9.06 20.12 -1.83
C MET A 131 7.56 20.07 -1.96
N VAL A 132 6.98 18.95 -1.55
CA VAL A 132 5.53 18.82 -1.42
C VAL A 132 5.07 19.58 -0.19
N THR A 133 4.03 20.40 -0.36
CA THR A 133 3.32 21.02 0.74
C THR A 133 2.10 20.16 1.08
N LEU A 134 2.02 19.71 2.32
CA LEU A 134 0.91 18.87 2.78
C LEU A 134 -0.43 19.62 2.64
N ASP A 135 -1.48 18.87 2.38
CA ASP A 135 -2.85 19.37 2.15
C ASP A 135 -3.00 20.33 0.95
N ASN A 136 -1.93 20.49 0.16
CA ASN A 136 -1.97 21.27 -1.07
C ASN A 136 -1.63 20.39 -2.28
N PRO A 137 -2.25 20.63 -3.44
CA PRO A 137 -1.95 19.87 -4.64
C PRO A 137 -0.53 20.18 -5.16
N THR A 138 0.14 19.15 -5.63
CA THR A 138 1.40 19.30 -6.38
C THR A 138 1.18 19.99 -7.72
N ALA A 139 2.27 20.34 -8.41
CA ALA A 139 2.17 20.77 -9.81
C ALA A 139 1.47 19.70 -10.65
N GLY A 140 0.62 20.14 -11.57
CA GLY A 140 -0.10 19.26 -12.49
C GLY A 140 0.86 18.52 -13.42
N ARG A 141 0.66 17.23 -13.59
CA ARG A 141 1.42 16.38 -14.52
C ARG A 141 0.53 15.85 -15.62
N VAL A 142 0.94 16.06 -16.86
CA VAL A 142 0.23 15.54 -18.04
C VAL A 142 0.45 14.04 -18.12
N LEU A 143 -0.65 13.30 -18.30
CA LEU A 143 -0.68 11.85 -18.43
C LEU A 143 -0.86 11.45 -19.91
N GLY A 144 -0.24 10.32 -20.28
CA GLY A 144 -0.50 9.62 -21.53
C GLY A 144 -1.60 8.56 -21.39
N ILE A 145 -2.10 8.08 -22.52
CA ILE A 145 -2.99 6.91 -22.56
C ILE A 145 -2.20 5.67 -22.13
N GLY A 146 -2.83 4.78 -21.37
CA GLY A 146 -2.21 3.57 -20.82
C GLY A 146 -1.58 3.79 -19.47
N ASP A 147 -0.35 3.31 -19.28
CA ASP A 147 0.33 3.33 -17.98
C ASP A 147 1.12 4.63 -17.78
N ASN A 148 1.09 5.15 -16.57
CA ASN A 148 1.83 6.35 -16.16
C ASN A 148 2.45 6.15 -14.79
N THR A 149 3.58 6.80 -14.53
CA THR A 149 4.29 6.77 -13.26
C THR A 149 4.45 8.17 -12.70
N LEU A 150 4.02 8.38 -11.47
CA LEU A 150 4.22 9.62 -10.72
C LEU A 150 5.31 9.35 -9.66
N SER A 151 6.52 9.85 -9.92
CA SER A 151 7.68 9.59 -9.07
C SER A 151 7.85 10.66 -8.00
N PHE A 152 8.16 10.22 -6.80
CA PHE A 152 8.46 11.03 -5.62
C PHE A 152 9.68 10.47 -4.90
N SER A 153 10.20 11.24 -3.95
CA SER A 153 11.20 10.75 -3.00
C SER A 153 10.92 11.28 -1.61
N ALA A 154 11.28 10.50 -0.60
CA ALA A 154 11.13 10.89 0.80
C ALA A 154 12.44 10.77 1.54
N TYR A 155 12.69 11.67 2.49
CA TYR A 155 13.85 11.65 3.37
C TYR A 155 13.53 12.24 4.74
N LEU A 156 14.36 11.89 5.72
CA LEU A 156 14.27 12.41 7.08
C LEU A 156 15.18 13.63 7.24
N GLU A 157 14.68 14.65 7.92
CA GLU A 157 15.39 15.87 8.25
C GLU A 157 15.07 16.29 9.69
N LYS A 158 16.04 16.95 10.36
CA LYS A 158 15.83 17.52 11.69
C LYS A 158 14.87 18.70 11.64
N ILE A 159 13.97 18.78 12.62
CA ILE A 159 13.10 19.93 12.80
C ILE A 159 13.94 21.12 13.23
N ALA A 160 13.85 22.25 12.52
CA ALA A 160 14.70 23.42 12.74
C ALA A 160 14.62 24.01 14.16
N SER A 161 13.46 23.90 14.82
CA SER A 161 13.22 24.41 16.18
C SER A 161 13.76 23.51 17.30
N VAL A 162 14.27 22.31 16.96
CA VAL A 162 14.72 21.32 17.93
C VAL A 162 16.26 21.33 18.02
N THR A 163 16.78 21.25 19.24
CA THR A 163 18.24 21.27 19.48
C THR A 163 18.89 19.96 19.06
N ASN A 164 18.32 18.83 19.48
CA ASN A 164 18.87 17.50 19.18
C ASN A 164 17.75 16.53 18.77
N VAL A 165 18.10 15.57 17.91
CA VAL A 165 17.25 14.44 17.51
C VAL A 165 17.37 13.32 18.54
N THR A 166 16.26 12.82 19.04
CA THR A 166 16.21 11.68 19.95
C THR A 166 16.21 10.39 19.13
N PRO A 167 17.14 9.46 19.36
CA PRO A 167 17.15 8.16 18.71
C PRO A 167 15.95 7.30 19.10
N GLY A 168 15.51 6.42 18.20
CA GLY A 168 14.44 5.47 18.39
C GLY A 168 13.80 5.06 17.07
N ASP A 169 12.83 4.16 17.14
CA ASP A 169 12.02 3.80 15.98
C ASP A 169 11.00 4.89 15.71
N PHE A 170 10.71 5.07 14.42
CA PHE A 170 9.72 6.05 13.98
C PHE A 170 8.87 5.51 12.83
N GLU A 171 7.70 6.08 12.69
CA GLU A 171 6.81 5.92 11.55
C GLU A 171 6.21 7.27 11.20
N ALA A 172 6.05 7.54 9.90
CA ALA A 172 5.30 8.67 9.37
C ALA A 172 4.29 8.14 8.38
N VAL A 173 3.04 8.55 8.51
CA VAL A 173 1.95 8.11 7.63
C VAL A 173 1.37 9.30 6.91
N THR A 174 1.22 9.17 5.61
CA THR A 174 0.51 10.13 4.77
C THR A 174 -0.44 9.38 3.84
N ASN A 175 -1.61 9.96 3.59
CA ASN A 175 -2.51 9.52 2.54
C ASN A 175 -2.30 10.41 1.32
N PHE A 176 -2.58 9.90 0.13
CA PHE A 176 -2.58 10.72 -1.06
C PHE A 176 -3.93 10.68 -1.78
N THR A 177 -4.24 11.75 -2.46
CA THR A 177 -5.44 11.88 -3.31
C THR A 177 -5.01 12.39 -4.69
N LEU A 178 -5.57 11.79 -5.72
CA LEU A 178 -5.38 12.20 -7.11
C LEU A 178 -6.56 13.05 -7.56
N ALA A 179 -6.28 14.18 -8.19
CA ALA A 179 -7.30 15.01 -8.83
C ALA A 179 -6.94 15.22 -10.29
N TYR A 180 -7.88 14.96 -11.19
CA TYR A 180 -7.72 15.04 -12.63
C TYR A 180 -8.37 16.31 -13.17
N GLN A 181 -7.67 17.00 -14.07
CA GLN A 181 -8.07 18.27 -14.68
C GLN A 181 -7.87 18.24 -16.18
#